data_a84a56bb2f9ad8cd57516ae72ff3d35c
#
_entry.id   a84a56bb2f9ad8cd57516ae72ff3d35c
#
_cell.length_a   1.000
_cell.length_b   1.000
_cell.length_c   1.000
_cell.angle_alpha   90.00
_cell.angle_beta   90.00
_cell.angle_gamma   90.00
#
_symmetry.space_group_name_H-M   'P 1'
#
loop_
_entity.id
_entity.type
_entity.pdbx_description
1 polymer ?
#
loop_
_entity_poly.entity_id
_entity_poly.type
_entity_poly.pdbx_seq_one_letter_code
_entity_poly.pdbx_strand_id
1 'polypeptide(L)'
;VHTLLESCARCTPIPLFAPTTYLHLTKEFEAGPFCSHLLLQFLSSTPDSSVRQQVSVVLLRLYELMDDPVMAIGVLQSHLFPERPLSAVYHELNGKWRQAITSYDSVSTEPLSSWAQARATYCRQNLRQWRLIIEQQCNGGDLEMVCEGYAHLNDWK
;
A
#
# COMPACT_ATOMS: atom_id res chain seq x y z
N VAL A 1 4.28 2.21 23.20
CA VAL A 1 4.63 2.25 21.76
C VAL A 1 4.85 3.70 21.33
N HIS A 2 3.91 4.61 21.54
CA HIS A 2 4.01 6.02 21.10
C HIS A 2 5.27 6.71 21.63
N THR A 3 5.56 6.62 22.93
CA THR A 3 6.77 7.19 23.55
C THR A 3 8.06 6.64 22.94
N LEU A 4 8.07 5.34 22.56
CA LEU A 4 9.20 4.74 21.87
C LEU A 4 9.41 5.36 20.49
N LEU A 5 8.36 5.50 19.70
CA LEU A 5 8.40 6.08 18.36
C LEU A 5 8.80 7.55 18.39
N GLU A 6 8.32 8.32 19.36
CA GLU A 6 8.76 9.70 19.60
C GLU A 6 10.26 9.78 19.95
N SER A 7 10.75 8.83 20.75
CA SER A 7 12.19 8.74 21.07
C SER A 7 13.01 8.42 19.82
N CYS A 8 12.53 7.51 18.98
CA CYS A 8 13.16 7.18 17.69
C CYS A 8 13.23 8.39 16.75
N ALA A 9 12.18 9.20 16.72
CA ALA A 9 12.15 10.42 15.89
C ALA A 9 13.18 11.47 16.31
N ARG A 10 13.67 11.42 17.57
CA ARG A 10 14.73 12.31 18.09
C ARG A 10 16.15 11.75 17.89
N CYS A 11 16.27 10.51 17.42
CA CYS A 11 17.58 9.90 17.16
C CYS A 11 18.25 10.48 15.91
N THR A 12 19.57 10.50 15.89
CA THR A 12 20.36 10.91 14.72
C THR A 12 21.48 9.87 14.53
N PRO A 13 21.46 9.03 13.49
CA PRO A 13 20.44 8.94 12.43
C PRO A 13 19.10 8.36 12.92
N ILE A 14 18.03 8.65 12.20
CA ILE A 14 16.70 8.11 12.49
C ILE A 14 16.72 6.59 12.20
N PRO A 15 16.32 5.72 13.14
CA PRO A 15 16.30 4.29 12.91
C PRO A 15 15.20 3.91 11.90
N LEU A 16 15.55 3.11 10.89
CA LEU A 16 14.61 2.55 9.95
C LEU A 16 14.29 1.10 10.35
N PHE A 17 13.03 0.84 10.65
CA PHE A 17 12.53 -0.49 10.96
C PHE A 17 12.11 -1.23 9.68
N ALA A 18 11.93 -2.55 9.78
CA ALA A 18 11.36 -3.31 8.68
C ALA A 18 9.94 -2.80 8.34
N PRO A 19 9.54 -2.79 7.05
CA PRO A 19 8.20 -2.36 6.62
C PRO A 19 7.07 -3.03 7.39
N THR A 20 7.18 -4.34 7.65
CA THR A 20 6.22 -5.13 8.42
C THR A 20 6.03 -4.63 9.85
N THR A 21 7.08 -4.07 10.48
CA THR A 21 7.00 -3.49 11.82
C THR A 21 6.09 -2.28 11.85
N TYR A 22 6.23 -1.36 10.89
CA TYR A 22 5.37 -0.17 10.79
C TYR A 22 3.90 -0.55 10.59
N LEU A 23 3.63 -1.50 9.69
CA LEU A 23 2.28 -1.98 9.40
C LEU A 23 1.66 -2.64 10.64
N HIS A 24 2.44 -3.47 11.35
CA HIS A 24 2.00 -4.11 12.59
C HIS A 24 1.69 -3.08 13.69
N LEU A 25 2.59 -2.11 13.91
CA LEU A 25 2.37 -1.05 14.90
C LEU A 25 1.13 -0.21 14.58
N THR A 26 0.87 0.04 13.31
CA THR A 26 -0.32 0.79 12.88
C THR A 26 -1.59 -0.01 13.13
N LYS A 27 -1.59 -1.31 12.80
CA LYS A 27 -2.77 -2.18 12.91
C LYS A 27 -3.11 -2.52 14.36
N GLU A 28 -2.11 -2.89 15.17
CA GLU A 28 -2.33 -3.41 16.51
C GLU A 28 -2.33 -2.32 17.60
N PHE A 29 -1.67 -1.18 17.35
CA PHE A 29 -1.48 -0.14 18.35
C PHE A 29 -1.99 1.24 17.93
N GLU A 30 -2.67 1.32 16.77
CA GLU A 30 -3.17 2.59 16.20
C GLU A 30 -2.07 3.67 16.08
N ALA A 31 -0.81 3.24 15.91
CA ALA A 31 0.35 4.11 15.87
C ALA A 31 0.63 4.71 14.48
N GLY A 32 -0.32 4.65 13.55
CA GLY A 32 -0.18 5.11 12.16
C GLY A 32 0.35 6.54 12.03
N PRO A 33 -0.21 7.54 12.72
CA PRO A 33 0.28 8.91 12.65
C PRO A 33 1.74 9.06 13.08
N PHE A 34 2.19 8.33 14.10
CA PHE A 34 3.58 8.35 14.55
C PHE A 34 4.51 7.64 13.57
N CYS A 35 4.06 6.49 13.02
CA CYS A 35 4.80 5.74 12.01
C CYS A 35 4.99 6.58 10.73
N SER A 36 3.93 7.25 10.26
CA SER A 36 4.01 8.10 9.07
C SER A 36 4.91 9.31 9.31
N HIS A 37 4.83 9.95 10.48
CA HIS A 37 5.72 11.06 10.84
C HIS A 37 7.20 10.64 10.82
N LEU A 38 7.53 9.51 11.43
CA LEU A 38 8.89 8.96 11.46
C LEU A 38 9.42 8.68 10.04
N LEU A 39 8.60 8.08 9.17
CA LEU A 39 8.97 7.79 7.79
C LEU A 39 9.13 9.07 6.94
N LEU A 40 8.26 10.07 7.11
CA LEU A 40 8.38 11.36 6.44
C LEU A 40 9.66 12.09 6.85
N GLN A 41 9.99 12.07 8.14
CA GLN A 41 11.22 12.64 8.65
C GLN A 41 12.46 11.91 8.11
N PHE A 42 12.41 10.58 8.01
CA PHE A 42 13.45 9.77 7.38
C PHE A 42 13.61 10.12 5.89
N LEU A 43 12.52 10.28 5.14
CA LEU A 43 12.55 10.67 3.72
C LEU A 43 13.20 12.03 3.50
N SER A 44 13.01 12.99 4.43
CA SER A 44 13.63 14.33 4.34
C SER A 44 15.15 14.30 4.56
N SER A 45 15.65 13.32 5.31
CA SER A 45 17.08 13.18 5.65
C SER A 45 17.85 12.24 4.72
N THR A 46 17.17 11.40 3.93
CA THR A 46 17.79 10.35 3.10
C THR A 46 17.97 10.82 1.67
N PRO A 47 19.21 10.85 1.12
CA PRO A 47 19.47 11.26 -0.27
C PRO A 47 19.21 10.12 -1.28
N ASP A 48 19.27 8.85 -0.85
CA ASP A 48 19.14 7.67 -1.71
C ASP A 48 17.74 7.53 -2.30
N SER A 49 17.64 7.65 -3.63
CA SER A 49 16.38 7.56 -4.37
C SER A 49 15.71 6.20 -4.25
N SER A 50 16.49 5.10 -4.24
CA SER A 50 15.94 3.74 -4.15
C SER A 50 15.29 3.49 -2.79
N VAL A 51 16.00 3.87 -1.72
CA VAL A 51 15.48 3.78 -0.34
C VAL A 51 14.24 4.66 -0.18
N ARG A 52 14.26 5.88 -0.73
CA ARG A 52 13.10 6.78 -0.70
C ARG A 52 11.88 6.19 -1.39
N GLN A 53 12.04 5.53 -2.53
CA GLN A 53 10.93 4.83 -3.22
C GLN A 53 10.34 3.71 -2.37
N GLN A 54 11.18 2.85 -1.77
CA GLN A 54 10.73 1.77 -0.88
C GLN A 54 9.95 2.31 0.33
N VAL A 55 10.50 3.33 1.00
CA VAL A 55 9.84 3.97 2.15
C VAL A 55 8.52 4.63 1.74
N SER A 56 8.44 5.23 0.56
CA SER A 56 7.20 5.83 0.05
C SER A 56 6.11 4.79 -0.21
N VAL A 57 6.46 3.57 -0.65
CA VAL A 57 5.48 2.47 -0.77
C VAL A 57 4.98 2.01 0.60
N VAL A 58 5.85 1.98 1.62
CA VAL A 58 5.41 1.71 3.00
C VAL A 58 4.44 2.78 3.49
N LEU A 59 4.71 4.05 3.21
CA LEU A 59 3.79 5.16 3.53
C LEU A 59 2.43 5.01 2.83
N LEU A 60 2.40 4.63 1.55
CA LEU A 60 1.15 4.36 0.84
C LEU A 60 0.31 3.31 1.57
N ARG A 61 0.93 2.19 1.97
CA ARG A 61 0.24 1.13 2.72
C ARG A 61 -0.23 1.59 4.11
N LEU A 62 0.53 2.45 4.79
CA LEU A 62 0.10 3.03 6.07
C LEU A 62 -1.13 3.93 5.89
N TYR A 63 -1.13 4.79 4.87
CA TYR A 63 -2.29 5.66 4.59
C TYR A 63 -3.53 4.87 4.16
N GLU A 64 -3.36 3.72 3.50
CA GLU A 64 -4.47 2.78 3.25
C GLU A 64 -5.05 2.23 4.56
N LEU A 65 -4.19 1.77 5.49
CA LEU A 65 -4.63 1.26 6.79
C LEU A 65 -5.31 2.33 7.66
N MET A 66 -4.93 3.60 7.48
CA MET A 66 -5.54 4.74 8.17
C MET A 66 -6.77 5.31 7.44
N ASP A 67 -7.14 4.75 6.27
CA ASP A 67 -8.20 5.27 5.39
C ASP A 67 -8.01 6.76 5.05
N ASP A 68 -6.75 7.15 4.74
CA ASP A 68 -6.38 8.52 4.38
C ASP A 68 -5.92 8.63 2.92
N PRO A 69 -6.87 8.69 1.96
CA PRO A 69 -6.54 8.76 0.54
C PRO A 69 -5.88 10.08 0.14
N VAL A 70 -6.08 11.15 0.91
CA VAL A 70 -5.51 12.48 0.59
C VAL A 70 -3.99 12.44 0.77
N MET A 71 -3.53 11.86 1.87
CA MET A 71 -2.10 11.69 2.12
C MET A 71 -1.46 10.70 1.15
N ALA A 72 -2.17 9.62 0.79
CA ALA A 72 -1.71 8.68 -0.23
C ALA A 72 -1.49 9.38 -1.59
N ILE A 73 -2.44 10.23 -2.02
CA ILE A 73 -2.30 11.04 -3.24
C ILE A 73 -1.07 11.96 -3.14
N GLY A 74 -0.82 12.60 -1.99
CA GLY A 74 0.34 13.45 -1.76
C GLY A 74 1.66 12.69 -1.98
N VAL A 75 1.76 11.44 -1.50
CA VAL A 75 2.93 10.59 -1.74
C VAL A 75 3.10 10.26 -3.23
N LEU A 76 2.02 9.92 -3.92
CA LEU A 76 2.06 9.60 -5.36
C LEU A 76 2.38 10.83 -6.23
N GLN A 77 2.04 12.04 -5.78
CA GLN A 77 2.39 13.29 -6.47
C GLN A 77 3.87 13.64 -6.35
N SER A 78 4.58 13.03 -5.40
CA SER A 78 6.02 13.24 -5.26
C SER A 78 6.76 12.77 -6.52
N HIS A 79 7.90 13.41 -6.84
CA HIS A 79 8.72 13.06 -8.02
C HIS A 79 9.52 11.76 -7.87
N LEU A 80 9.23 10.95 -6.85
CA LEU A 80 9.94 9.73 -6.54
C LEU A 80 9.59 8.57 -7.49
N PHE A 81 8.38 8.60 -8.07
CA PHE A 81 7.92 7.55 -8.96
C PHE A 81 7.87 8.04 -10.40
N PRO A 82 8.49 7.31 -11.36
CA PRO A 82 8.39 7.62 -12.78
C PRO A 82 6.94 7.44 -13.29
N GLU A 83 6.27 6.41 -12.82
CA GLU A 83 4.86 6.13 -13.09
C GLU A 83 4.02 6.68 -11.93
N ARG A 84 2.98 7.43 -12.26
CA ARG A 84 2.11 8.05 -11.25
C ARG A 84 0.68 7.60 -11.45
N PRO A 85 0.23 6.54 -10.75
CA PRO A 85 -1.12 6.01 -10.94
C PRO A 85 -2.20 6.89 -10.26
N LEU A 86 -2.04 8.21 -10.33
CA LEU A 86 -2.99 9.16 -9.75
C LEU A 86 -4.39 8.99 -10.33
N SER A 87 -4.49 8.76 -11.66
CA SER A 87 -5.78 8.50 -12.31
C SER A 87 -6.46 7.25 -11.74
N ALA A 88 -5.68 6.20 -11.42
CA ALA A 88 -6.20 4.98 -10.81
C ALA A 88 -6.84 5.27 -9.45
N VAL A 89 -6.13 6.01 -8.58
CA VAL A 89 -6.63 6.41 -7.26
C VAL A 89 -7.89 7.28 -7.39
N TYR A 90 -7.90 8.26 -8.28
CA TYR A 90 -9.10 9.08 -8.52
C TYR A 90 -10.28 8.25 -9.05
N HIS A 91 -10.05 7.29 -9.93
CA HIS A 91 -11.10 6.37 -10.39
C HIS A 91 -11.63 5.51 -9.25
N GLU A 92 -10.75 5.00 -8.40
CA GLU A 92 -11.11 4.21 -7.22
C GLU A 92 -11.97 5.02 -6.25
N LEU A 93 -11.56 6.22 -5.86
CA LEU A 93 -12.30 7.10 -4.95
C LEU A 93 -13.69 7.48 -5.49
N ASN A 94 -13.85 7.50 -6.81
CA ASN A 94 -15.13 7.76 -7.46
C ASN A 94 -15.94 6.49 -7.75
N GLY A 95 -15.53 5.31 -7.22
CA GLY A 95 -16.21 4.04 -7.44
C GLY A 95 -16.15 3.50 -8.87
N LYS A 96 -15.26 4.06 -9.71
CA LYS A 96 -15.06 3.64 -11.11
C LYS A 96 -14.07 2.47 -11.18
N TRP A 97 -14.40 1.38 -10.50
CA TRP A 97 -13.53 0.23 -10.24
C TRP A 97 -12.85 -0.35 -11.49
N ARG A 98 -13.59 -0.49 -12.61
CA ARG A 98 -13.03 -1.02 -13.86
C ARG A 98 -11.92 -0.15 -14.42
N GLN A 99 -12.12 1.19 -14.41
CA GLN A 99 -11.12 2.14 -14.89
C GLN A 99 -9.91 2.18 -13.96
N ALA A 100 -10.15 2.08 -12.64
CA ALA A 100 -9.09 1.96 -11.66
C ALA A 100 -8.21 0.74 -11.91
N ILE A 101 -8.82 -0.45 -12.10
CA ILE A 101 -8.09 -1.70 -12.41
C ILE A 101 -7.20 -1.52 -13.65
N THR A 102 -7.75 -1.03 -14.76
CA THR A 102 -6.98 -0.83 -16.00
C THR A 102 -5.78 0.10 -15.76
N SER A 103 -5.97 1.15 -14.98
CA SER A 103 -4.89 2.10 -14.68
C SER A 103 -3.85 1.50 -13.71
N TYR A 104 -4.25 0.68 -12.73
CA TYR A 104 -3.32 -0.02 -11.84
C TYR A 104 -2.54 -1.11 -12.56
N ASP A 105 -3.20 -1.89 -13.43
CA ASP A 105 -2.56 -2.95 -14.22
C ASP A 105 -1.50 -2.40 -15.21
N SER A 106 -1.53 -1.11 -15.52
CA SER A 106 -0.52 -0.45 -16.35
C SER A 106 0.77 -0.09 -15.60
N VAL A 107 0.79 -0.18 -14.28
CA VAL A 107 1.97 0.13 -13.46
C VAL A 107 2.93 -1.05 -13.46
N SER A 108 4.10 -0.88 -14.06
CA SER A 108 5.10 -1.96 -14.22
C SER A 108 6.37 -1.78 -13.41
N THR A 109 6.61 -0.58 -12.89
CA THR A 109 7.88 -0.23 -12.22
C THR A 109 7.85 -0.60 -10.74
N GLU A 110 8.78 -1.46 -10.31
CA GLU A 110 8.97 -1.75 -8.89
C GLU A 110 9.59 -0.54 -8.15
N PRO A 111 9.26 -0.35 -6.87
CA PRO A 111 8.40 -1.18 -6.00
C PRO A 111 6.90 -0.83 -6.06
N LEU A 112 6.49 0.08 -6.93
CA LEU A 112 5.11 0.58 -7.00
C LEU A 112 4.15 -0.45 -7.61
N SER A 113 4.65 -1.35 -8.50
CA SER A 113 3.82 -2.38 -9.15
C SER A 113 3.17 -3.32 -8.14
N SER A 114 3.88 -3.75 -7.10
CA SER A 114 3.34 -4.62 -6.06
C SER A 114 2.20 -3.95 -5.27
N TRP A 115 2.33 -2.65 -4.99
CA TRP A 115 1.26 -1.86 -4.38
C TRP A 115 0.06 -1.71 -5.33
N ALA A 116 0.31 -1.38 -6.60
CA ALA A 116 -0.74 -1.22 -7.60
C ALA A 116 -1.53 -2.52 -7.82
N GLN A 117 -0.85 -3.68 -7.84
CA GLN A 117 -1.51 -4.99 -7.92
C GLN A 117 -2.42 -5.26 -6.73
N ALA A 118 -2.00 -4.92 -5.51
CA ALA A 118 -2.84 -5.05 -4.33
C ALA A 118 -4.10 -4.17 -4.43
N ARG A 119 -3.96 -2.92 -4.92
CA ARG A 119 -5.11 -2.03 -5.15
C ARG A 119 -6.03 -2.53 -6.26
N ALA A 120 -5.47 -3.06 -7.37
CA ALA A 120 -6.26 -3.68 -8.43
C ALA A 120 -7.08 -4.87 -7.90
N THR A 121 -6.48 -5.70 -7.04
CA THR A 121 -7.17 -6.81 -6.37
C THR A 121 -8.32 -6.31 -5.50
N TYR A 122 -8.11 -5.28 -4.69
CA TYR A 122 -9.17 -4.63 -3.91
C TYR A 122 -10.32 -4.12 -4.81
N CYS A 123 -10.01 -3.48 -5.93
CA CYS A 123 -11.02 -3.04 -6.89
C CYS A 123 -11.80 -4.23 -7.50
N ARG A 124 -11.13 -5.38 -7.77
CA ARG A 124 -11.78 -6.61 -8.26
C ARG A 124 -12.70 -7.22 -7.21
N GLN A 125 -12.34 -7.18 -5.92
CA GLN A 125 -13.22 -7.60 -4.81
C GLN A 125 -14.52 -6.78 -4.79
N ASN A 126 -14.42 -5.45 -4.92
CA ASN A 126 -15.59 -4.58 -5.00
C ASN A 126 -16.49 -4.87 -6.21
N LEU A 127 -15.92 -5.32 -7.32
CA LEU A 127 -16.67 -5.81 -8.49
C LEU A 127 -17.13 -7.27 -8.37
N ARG A 128 -16.83 -7.94 -7.25
CA ARG A 128 -17.12 -9.39 -7.03
C ARG A 128 -16.54 -10.30 -8.10
N GLN A 129 -15.38 -9.96 -8.64
CA GLN A 129 -14.69 -10.73 -9.70
C GLN A 129 -13.81 -11.83 -9.08
N TRP A 130 -14.38 -12.64 -8.18
CA TRP A 130 -13.67 -13.64 -7.39
C TRP A 130 -12.92 -14.68 -8.23
N ARG A 131 -13.47 -15.10 -9.38
CA ARG A 131 -12.78 -16.05 -10.26
C ARG A 131 -11.45 -15.52 -10.76
N LEU A 132 -11.40 -14.26 -11.20
CA LEU A 132 -10.16 -13.63 -11.67
C LEU A 132 -9.15 -13.47 -10.54
N ILE A 133 -9.60 -13.18 -9.32
CA ILE A 133 -8.74 -13.08 -8.14
C ILE A 133 -8.11 -14.44 -7.84
N ILE A 134 -8.90 -15.51 -7.82
CA ILE A 134 -8.43 -16.87 -7.60
C ILE A 134 -7.39 -17.26 -8.66
N GLU A 135 -7.68 -17.06 -9.95
CA GLU A 135 -6.75 -17.38 -11.05
C GLU A 135 -5.41 -16.66 -10.91
N GLN A 136 -5.42 -15.39 -10.49
CA GLN A 136 -4.20 -14.62 -10.28
C GLN A 136 -3.41 -15.07 -9.07
N GLN A 137 -4.07 -15.40 -7.97
CA GLN A 137 -3.44 -15.75 -6.70
C GLN A 137 -3.01 -17.22 -6.62
N CYS A 138 -3.63 -18.14 -7.35
CA CYS A 138 -3.23 -19.55 -7.40
C CYS A 138 -1.78 -19.77 -7.90
N ASN A 139 -1.21 -18.83 -8.66
CA ASN A 139 0.13 -18.94 -9.25
C ASN A 139 1.27 -18.39 -8.36
N GLY A 140 1.07 -18.23 -7.07
CA GLY A 140 2.12 -17.79 -6.14
C GLY A 140 1.69 -16.71 -5.17
N GLY A 141 0.38 -16.56 -5.03
CA GLY A 141 -0.19 -15.53 -4.23
C GLY A 141 -0.63 -15.95 -2.83
N ASP A 142 -1.55 -15.20 -2.30
CA ASP A 142 -2.08 -15.28 -0.97
C ASP A 142 -3.16 -16.39 -0.88
N LEU A 143 -2.85 -17.48 -0.18
CA LEU A 143 -3.79 -18.59 0.04
C LEU A 143 -5.05 -18.15 0.80
N GLU A 144 -4.95 -17.18 1.69
CA GLU A 144 -6.10 -16.62 2.41
C GLU A 144 -7.09 -15.99 1.43
N MET A 145 -6.59 -15.21 0.48
CA MET A 145 -7.40 -14.58 -0.57
C MET A 145 -8.04 -15.61 -1.50
N VAL A 146 -7.35 -16.70 -1.80
CA VAL A 146 -7.88 -17.82 -2.60
C VAL A 146 -9.03 -18.50 -1.86
N CYS A 147 -8.85 -18.80 -0.57
CA CYS A 147 -9.89 -19.40 0.28
C CYS A 147 -11.12 -18.48 0.39
N GLU A 148 -10.92 -17.19 0.58
CA GLU A 148 -11.98 -16.19 0.60
C GLU A 148 -12.75 -16.18 -0.73
N GLY A 149 -12.02 -16.20 -1.86
CA GLY A 149 -12.63 -16.26 -3.19
C GLY A 149 -13.52 -17.48 -3.39
N TYR A 150 -13.07 -18.68 -3.01
CA TYR A 150 -13.88 -19.89 -3.07
C TYR A 150 -15.08 -19.83 -2.13
N ALA A 151 -14.94 -19.25 -0.94
CA ALA A 151 -16.06 -19.05 -0.03
C ALA A 151 -17.16 -18.17 -0.66
N HIS A 152 -16.77 -17.08 -1.32
CA HIS A 152 -17.73 -16.20 -2.01
C HIS A 152 -18.38 -16.83 -3.24
N LEU A 153 -17.72 -17.76 -3.90
CA LEU A 153 -18.29 -18.49 -5.04
C LEU A 153 -19.15 -19.70 -4.61
N ASN A 154 -19.16 -20.08 -3.33
CA ASN A 154 -19.72 -21.33 -2.81
C ASN A 154 -19.18 -22.59 -3.54
N ASP A 155 -17.96 -22.55 -4.03
CA ASP A 155 -17.35 -23.57 -4.87
C ASP A 155 -16.22 -24.29 -4.11
N TRP A 156 -16.61 -25.10 -3.11
CA TRP A 156 -15.71 -25.89 -2.26
C TRP A 156 -15.50 -27.33 -2.78
N LYS A 157 -15.59 -27.55 -4.08
CA LYS A 157 -15.43 -28.89 -4.69
C LYS A 157 -14.01 -29.19 -5.12
#